data_7c867fac7642832be8dc75ace4ebb483
#
_entry.id   7c867fac7642832be8dc75ace4ebb483
#
_cell.length_a   1.000
_cell.length_b   1.000
_cell.length_c   1.000
_cell.angle_alpha   90.00
_cell.angle_beta   90.00
_cell.angle_gamma   90.00
#
_symmetry.space_group_name_H-M   'P 1'
#
loop_
_entity.id
_entity.type
_entity.pdbx_description
1 polymer ?
#
loop_
_entity_poly.entity_id
_entity_poly.type
_entity_poly.pdbx_seq_one_letter_code
_entity_poly.pdbx_strand_id
1 'polypeptide(L)'
;FGGGGIFGFLILMSIVGVIVNSFKNSSNFSSSSNNSIVSQSANPTKVSLIQFQIGLLASAKEIQVKLRELASSSDTSTSSGLQRVLQDTTLSLLRKPELWVYSNIETGSVPFASAESTFNRISITERSKLKAELTSNYSGLTSTSTTNESNPGDSDSTNEYIAITILVAAKKDLRLNNSATNEQITEALRLLGSISSSDLIAL
;
A
#
# COMPACT_ATOMS: atom_id res chain seq x y z
N PHE A 1 3.90 6.05 -38.63
CA PHE A 1 3.93 6.60 -37.25
C PHE A 1 3.27 5.59 -36.35
N GLY A 2 4.05 4.65 -35.80
CA GLY A 2 3.60 3.65 -34.84
C GLY A 2 3.88 4.14 -33.44
N GLY A 3 2.85 4.60 -32.74
CA GLY A 3 2.87 4.77 -31.30
C GLY A 3 2.73 3.41 -30.64
N GLY A 4 3.83 2.69 -30.44
CA GLY A 4 3.89 1.50 -29.63
C GLY A 4 3.71 1.91 -28.17
N GLY A 5 2.50 1.83 -27.65
CA GLY A 5 2.24 1.99 -26.23
C GLY A 5 2.96 0.90 -25.46
N ILE A 6 3.90 1.29 -24.63
CA ILE A 6 4.61 0.40 -23.69
C ILE A 6 3.59 0.03 -22.60
N PHE A 7 2.72 -0.90 -22.89
CA PHE A 7 1.92 -1.56 -21.86
C PHE A 7 2.73 -2.74 -21.32
N GLY A 8 3.76 -2.41 -20.53
CA GLY A 8 4.38 -3.40 -19.68
C GLY A 8 3.32 -3.98 -18.75
N PHE A 9 3.22 -5.28 -18.67
CA PHE A 9 2.28 -5.99 -17.83
C PHE A 9 2.52 -5.63 -16.35
N LEU A 10 1.53 -4.99 -15.76
CA LEU A 10 1.51 -4.66 -14.35
C LEU A 10 1.14 -5.92 -13.56
N ILE A 11 2.10 -6.45 -12.81
CA ILE A 11 1.82 -7.44 -11.78
C ILE A 11 1.68 -6.66 -10.47
N LEU A 12 0.47 -6.41 -10.09
CA LEU A 12 0.16 -5.79 -8.81
C LEU A 12 -0.23 -6.90 -7.83
N MET A 13 0.52 -7.02 -6.77
CA MET A 13 0.07 -7.77 -5.61
C MET A 13 -0.73 -6.82 -4.75
N SER A 14 -2.04 -7.05 -4.69
CA SER A 14 -2.90 -6.28 -3.82
C SER A 14 -2.87 -6.89 -2.43
N ILE A 15 -2.13 -6.27 -1.52
CA ILE A 15 -2.39 -6.45 -0.10
C ILE A 15 -3.44 -5.40 0.24
N VAL A 16 -4.71 -5.78 0.21
CA VAL A 16 -5.77 -4.90 0.69
C VAL A 16 -5.72 -4.90 2.19
N GLY A 17 -5.01 -3.94 2.73
CA GLY A 17 -5.04 -3.66 4.16
C GLY A 17 -6.43 -3.20 4.56
N VAL A 18 -6.92 -3.80 5.62
CA VAL A 18 -8.17 -3.42 6.26
C VAL A 18 -8.11 -1.97 6.68
N ILE A 19 -9.16 -1.28 6.38
CA ILE A 19 -9.55 -0.11 7.15
C ILE A 19 -9.80 -0.61 8.57
N VAL A 20 -8.77 -0.51 9.41
CA VAL A 20 -8.90 -0.84 10.81
C VAL A 20 -10.07 -0.03 11.37
N ASN A 21 -10.84 -0.60 12.28
CA ASN A 21 -11.97 -0.03 13.02
C ASN A 21 -11.81 1.43 13.49
N SER A 22 -10.67 2.05 13.28
CA SER A 22 -10.37 3.46 13.51
C SER A 22 -11.32 4.40 12.76
N PHE A 23 -11.84 4.01 11.60
CA PHE A 23 -12.86 4.79 10.90
C PHE A 23 -14.28 4.52 11.45
N LYS A 24 -14.56 3.29 11.92
CA LYS A 24 -15.89 2.94 12.43
C LYS A 24 -16.19 3.48 13.83
N ASN A 25 -15.17 3.72 14.65
CA ASN A 25 -15.38 4.17 16.04
C ASN A 25 -15.66 5.68 16.18
N SER A 26 -15.58 6.44 15.08
CA SER A 26 -15.87 7.89 15.12
C SER A 26 -17.35 8.26 14.95
N SER A 27 -18.22 7.33 14.57
CA SER A 27 -19.63 7.66 14.26
C SER A 27 -20.60 7.49 15.43
N ASN A 28 -20.17 7.01 16.59
CA ASN A 28 -21.04 6.74 17.76
C ASN A 28 -20.79 7.64 18.96
N PHE A 29 -20.50 8.93 18.75
CA PHE A 29 -20.50 9.88 19.86
C PHE A 29 -21.71 10.82 19.77
N SER A 30 -22.88 10.30 20.13
CA SER A 30 -24.04 11.11 20.50
C SER A 30 -24.01 11.36 22.00
N SER A 31 -23.80 12.63 22.33
CA SER A 31 -24.20 13.35 23.57
C SER A 31 -24.42 12.53 24.82
N SER A 32 -23.46 12.57 25.75
CA SER A 32 -23.75 12.61 27.16
C SER A 32 -22.70 13.48 27.87
N SER A 33 -23.16 14.62 28.37
CA SER A 33 -22.38 15.53 29.19
C SER A 33 -22.12 14.87 30.55
N ASN A 34 -20.85 14.61 30.88
CA ASN A 34 -20.34 14.65 32.25
C ASN A 34 -18.83 14.91 32.22
N ASN A 35 -18.42 15.91 32.97
CA ASN A 35 -17.06 16.34 33.21
C ASN A 35 -16.18 15.19 33.73
N SER A 36 -15.27 14.73 32.91
CA SER A 36 -14.07 14.00 33.32
C SER A 36 -12.92 14.44 32.43
N ILE A 37 -11.89 15.02 33.02
CA ILE A 37 -10.63 15.36 32.36
C ILE A 37 -9.96 14.03 32.01
N VAL A 38 -10.31 13.48 30.86
CA VAL A 38 -9.62 12.38 30.22
C VAL A 38 -8.88 13.00 29.05
N SER A 39 -7.57 12.78 28.98
CA SER A 39 -6.71 13.17 27.86
C SER A 39 -7.36 12.70 26.56
N GLN A 40 -8.06 13.62 25.89
CA GLN A 40 -8.63 13.35 24.58
C GLN A 40 -7.47 13.12 23.62
N SER A 41 -7.27 11.89 23.20
CA SER A 41 -6.69 11.59 21.91
C SER A 41 -7.56 12.29 20.86
N ALA A 42 -7.22 13.52 20.53
CA ALA A 42 -7.94 14.27 19.50
C ALA A 42 -7.92 13.43 18.22
N ASN A 43 -9.08 12.99 17.76
CA ASN A 43 -9.18 12.34 16.46
C ASN A 43 -8.52 13.25 15.42
N PRO A 44 -7.63 12.74 14.59
CA PRO A 44 -6.96 13.56 13.60
C PRO A 44 -8.01 14.21 12.72
N THR A 45 -7.93 15.51 12.54
CA THR A 45 -8.85 16.24 11.65
C THR A 45 -8.58 15.93 10.18
N LYS A 46 -7.35 15.51 9.88
CA LYS A 46 -6.87 15.17 8.53
C LYS A 46 -6.09 13.87 8.53
N VAL A 47 -6.10 13.21 7.38
CA VAL A 47 -5.38 11.98 7.09
C VAL A 47 -4.50 12.21 5.87
N SER A 48 -3.25 11.82 5.95
CA SER A 48 -2.35 11.78 4.80
C SER A 48 -2.60 10.50 4.01
N LEU A 49 -2.86 10.65 2.71
CA LEU A 49 -2.90 9.55 1.74
C LEU A 49 -1.65 9.61 0.89
N ILE A 50 -0.96 8.49 0.79
CA ILE A 50 0.27 8.35 0.02
C ILE A 50 0.09 7.18 -0.93
N GLN A 51 0.28 7.44 -2.21
CA GLN A 51 0.38 6.44 -3.25
C GLN A 51 1.81 6.43 -3.76
N PHE A 52 2.53 5.37 -3.44
CA PHE A 52 3.89 5.14 -3.90
C PHE A 52 3.89 4.01 -4.92
N GLN A 53 4.36 4.30 -6.12
CA GLN A 53 4.48 3.34 -7.21
C GLN A 53 5.94 3.17 -7.58
N ILE A 54 6.37 1.93 -7.78
CA ILE A 54 7.73 1.60 -8.22
C ILE A 54 7.70 0.50 -9.27
N GLY A 55 8.44 0.71 -10.34
CA GLY A 55 8.71 -0.29 -11.36
C GLY A 55 10.07 -0.94 -11.13
N LEU A 56 10.10 -2.25 -11.14
CA LEU A 56 11.31 -3.06 -11.00
C LEU A 56 11.60 -3.80 -12.30
N LEU A 57 12.87 -4.11 -12.53
CA LEU A 57 13.25 -5.03 -13.61
C LEU A 57 12.58 -6.40 -13.42
N ALA A 58 12.27 -7.09 -14.49
CA ALA A 58 11.68 -8.44 -14.47
C ALA A 58 12.53 -9.46 -13.70
N SER A 59 13.84 -9.21 -13.55
CA SER A 59 14.76 -10.03 -12.76
C SER A 59 14.50 -9.97 -11.24
N ALA A 60 13.66 -9.04 -10.77
CA ALA A 60 13.30 -8.89 -9.34
C ALA A 60 12.37 -10.00 -8.81
N LYS A 61 12.51 -11.23 -9.29
CA LYS A 61 11.65 -12.39 -8.92
C LYS A 61 11.66 -12.69 -7.42
N GLU A 62 12.81 -12.50 -6.76
CA GLU A 62 12.92 -12.71 -5.30
C GLU A 62 12.01 -11.75 -4.53
N ILE A 63 11.93 -10.47 -4.95
CA ILE A 63 11.03 -9.49 -4.35
C ILE A 63 9.58 -9.92 -4.57
N GLN A 64 9.25 -10.35 -5.80
CA GLN A 64 7.90 -10.81 -6.12
C GLN A 64 7.47 -12.00 -5.25
N VAL A 65 8.32 -13.02 -5.11
CA VAL A 65 8.05 -14.18 -4.23
C VAL A 65 7.87 -13.73 -2.79
N LYS A 66 8.75 -12.85 -2.29
CA LYS A 66 8.68 -12.34 -0.93
C LYS A 66 7.38 -11.58 -0.65
N LEU A 67 6.94 -10.75 -1.57
CA LEU A 67 5.68 -10.00 -1.43
C LEU A 67 4.46 -10.93 -1.46
N ARG A 68 4.48 -12.01 -2.26
CA ARG A 68 3.44 -13.04 -2.22
C ARG A 68 3.37 -13.77 -0.89
N GLU A 69 4.53 -14.13 -0.32
CA GLU A 69 4.59 -14.71 1.02
C GLU A 69 4.00 -13.77 2.07
N LEU A 70 4.37 -12.48 2.03
CA LEU A 70 3.80 -11.47 2.91
C LEU A 70 2.28 -11.36 2.73
N ALA A 71 1.79 -11.34 1.50
CA ALA A 71 0.36 -11.27 1.21
C ALA A 71 -0.41 -12.47 1.76
N SER A 72 0.16 -13.67 1.70
CA SER A 72 -0.51 -14.91 2.12
C SER A 72 -0.42 -15.19 3.62
N SER A 73 0.66 -14.75 4.28
CA SER A 73 0.97 -15.13 5.66
C SER A 73 0.75 -14.03 6.70
N SER A 74 0.55 -12.77 6.27
CA SER A 74 0.46 -11.65 7.20
C SER A 74 -0.91 -11.49 7.81
N ASP A 75 -0.94 -11.15 9.11
CA ASP A 75 -2.18 -10.73 9.78
C ASP A 75 -2.49 -9.27 9.43
N THR A 76 -3.42 -9.06 8.49
CA THR A 76 -3.87 -7.73 8.07
C THR A 76 -5.08 -7.24 8.86
N SER A 77 -5.53 -7.95 9.89
CA SER A 77 -6.66 -7.57 10.73
C SER A 77 -6.30 -6.54 11.80
N THR A 78 -5.01 -6.35 12.07
CA THR A 78 -4.50 -5.46 13.12
C THR A 78 -3.60 -4.37 12.55
N SER A 79 -3.56 -3.19 13.21
CA SER A 79 -2.65 -2.10 12.82
C SER A 79 -1.18 -2.51 12.92
N SER A 80 -0.82 -3.34 13.89
CA SER A 80 0.54 -3.88 14.04
C SER A 80 0.91 -4.84 12.92
N GLY A 81 -0.03 -5.67 12.49
CA GLY A 81 0.15 -6.54 11.33
C GLY A 81 0.32 -5.76 10.04
N LEU A 82 -0.52 -4.75 9.79
CA LEU A 82 -0.36 -3.85 8.65
C LEU A 82 0.98 -3.09 8.67
N GLN A 83 1.39 -2.59 9.84
CA GLN A 83 2.70 -1.95 10.00
C GLN A 83 3.83 -2.90 9.61
N ARG A 84 3.77 -4.15 10.07
CA ARG A 84 4.79 -5.17 9.74
C ARG A 84 4.85 -5.42 8.24
N VAL A 85 3.70 -5.57 7.58
CA VAL A 85 3.63 -5.72 6.12
C VAL A 85 4.28 -4.54 5.42
N LEU A 86 3.96 -3.31 5.83
CA LEU A 86 4.54 -2.09 5.27
C LEU A 86 6.06 -2.06 5.46
N GLN A 87 6.55 -2.38 6.65
CA GLN A 87 7.98 -2.43 6.96
C GLN A 87 8.70 -3.51 6.14
N ASP A 88 8.18 -4.73 6.11
CA ASP A 88 8.80 -5.83 5.36
C ASP A 88 8.82 -5.56 3.85
N THR A 89 7.76 -4.93 3.33
CA THR A 89 7.69 -4.51 1.92
C THR A 89 8.74 -3.44 1.61
N THR A 90 8.78 -2.36 2.39
CA THR A 90 9.73 -1.27 2.17
C THR A 90 11.18 -1.73 2.33
N LEU A 91 11.48 -2.57 3.31
CA LEU A 91 12.80 -3.16 3.49
C LEU A 91 13.21 -4.07 2.32
N SER A 92 12.27 -4.85 1.78
CA SER A 92 12.55 -5.71 0.63
C SER A 92 12.92 -4.90 -0.61
N LEU A 93 12.26 -3.76 -0.82
CA LEU A 93 12.58 -2.83 -1.90
C LEU A 93 13.93 -2.14 -1.68
N LEU A 94 14.21 -1.65 -0.46
CA LEU A 94 15.44 -0.94 -0.12
C LEU A 94 16.72 -1.80 -0.26
N ARG A 95 16.59 -3.12 -0.22
CA ARG A 95 17.74 -4.04 -0.35
C ARG A 95 18.24 -4.23 -1.77
N LYS A 96 17.45 -3.83 -2.78
CA LYS A 96 17.73 -4.07 -4.20
C LYS A 96 17.51 -2.81 -5.04
N PRO A 97 18.17 -1.67 -4.71
CA PRO A 97 18.00 -0.41 -5.44
C PRO A 97 18.44 -0.50 -6.91
N GLU A 98 19.33 -1.43 -7.23
CA GLU A 98 19.80 -1.69 -8.59
C GLU A 98 18.70 -2.23 -9.53
N LEU A 99 17.60 -2.70 -8.97
CA LEU A 99 16.46 -3.20 -9.74
C LEU A 99 15.39 -2.14 -10.01
N TRP A 100 15.51 -0.93 -9.45
CA TRP A 100 14.54 0.13 -9.64
C TRP A 100 14.69 0.77 -11.01
N VAL A 101 13.59 0.91 -11.72
CA VAL A 101 13.54 1.49 -13.07
C VAL A 101 12.74 2.78 -13.12
N TYR A 102 11.66 2.82 -12.34
CA TYR A 102 10.70 3.93 -12.34
C TYR A 102 10.08 4.09 -10.95
N SER A 103 9.77 5.31 -10.57
CA SER A 103 8.93 5.59 -9.40
C SER A 103 8.01 6.77 -9.63
N ASN A 104 6.88 6.75 -8.94
CA ASN A 104 5.95 7.87 -8.83
C ASN A 104 5.43 7.94 -7.40
N ILE A 105 5.36 9.15 -6.83
CA ILE A 105 4.89 9.37 -5.48
C ILE A 105 3.81 10.45 -5.53
N GLU A 106 2.61 10.10 -5.12
CA GLU A 106 1.52 11.04 -4.95
C GLU A 106 1.14 11.14 -3.48
N THR A 107 1.07 12.35 -2.97
CA THR A 107 0.69 12.62 -1.59
C THR A 107 -0.48 13.59 -1.55
N GLY A 108 -1.42 13.31 -0.67
CA GLY A 108 -2.57 14.17 -0.44
C GLY A 108 -3.00 14.17 1.02
N SER A 109 -3.67 15.22 1.44
CA SER A 109 -4.27 15.30 2.77
C SER A 109 -5.77 15.50 2.62
N VAL A 110 -6.55 14.65 3.28
CA VAL A 110 -8.02 14.67 3.22
C VAL A 110 -8.61 14.75 4.62
N PRO A 111 -9.82 15.31 4.78
CA PRO A 111 -10.55 15.25 6.04
C PRO A 111 -10.74 13.79 6.47
N PHE A 112 -10.65 13.52 7.78
CA PHE A 112 -10.81 12.17 8.33
C PHE A 112 -12.12 11.52 7.87
N ALA A 113 -13.22 12.29 7.83
CA ALA A 113 -14.54 11.80 7.43
C ALA A 113 -14.63 11.28 5.98
N SER A 114 -13.74 11.76 5.09
CA SER A 114 -13.68 11.34 3.67
C SER A 114 -12.49 10.43 3.35
N ALA A 115 -11.64 10.14 4.34
CA ALA A 115 -10.40 9.41 4.12
C ALA A 115 -10.66 7.97 3.64
N GLU A 116 -11.63 7.28 4.25
CA GLU A 116 -12.01 5.92 3.87
C GLU A 116 -12.50 5.83 2.43
N SER A 117 -13.46 6.67 2.06
CA SER A 117 -14.02 6.66 0.70
C SER A 117 -12.98 7.02 -0.35
N THR A 118 -12.08 7.96 -0.02
CA THR A 118 -11.00 8.36 -0.92
C THR A 118 -9.96 7.24 -1.08
N PHE A 119 -9.55 6.61 0.03
CA PHE A 119 -8.64 5.47 0.01
C PHE A 119 -9.20 4.31 -0.82
N ASN A 120 -10.46 3.93 -0.56
CA ASN A 120 -11.13 2.86 -1.29
C ASN A 120 -11.23 3.15 -2.79
N ARG A 121 -11.56 4.39 -3.17
CA ARG A 121 -11.62 4.79 -4.57
C ARG A 121 -10.25 4.64 -5.25
N ILE A 122 -9.17 5.09 -4.61
CA ILE A 122 -7.80 4.94 -5.16
C ILE A 122 -7.43 3.45 -5.27
N SER A 123 -7.67 2.69 -4.20
CA SER A 123 -7.40 1.25 -4.17
C SER A 123 -8.12 0.49 -5.29
N ILE A 124 -9.42 0.74 -5.47
CA ILE A 124 -10.21 0.13 -6.54
C ILE A 124 -9.65 0.53 -7.92
N THR A 125 -9.29 1.81 -8.09
CA THR A 125 -8.71 2.29 -9.35
C THR A 125 -7.40 1.58 -9.67
N GLU A 126 -6.51 1.41 -8.69
CA GLU A 126 -5.25 0.68 -8.90
C GLU A 126 -5.49 -0.80 -9.19
N ARG A 127 -6.36 -1.46 -8.43
CA ARG A 127 -6.70 -2.87 -8.63
C ARG A 127 -7.36 -3.12 -9.99
N SER A 128 -8.16 -2.18 -10.49
CA SER A 128 -8.80 -2.33 -11.81
C SER A 128 -7.82 -2.33 -12.99
N LYS A 129 -6.58 -1.90 -12.77
CA LYS A 129 -5.50 -1.98 -13.77
C LYS A 129 -4.93 -3.39 -13.91
N LEU A 130 -5.26 -4.29 -12.98
CA LEU A 130 -4.79 -5.68 -12.99
C LEU A 130 -5.64 -6.53 -13.91
N LYS A 131 -5.00 -7.47 -14.62
CA LYS A 131 -5.72 -8.48 -15.40
C LYS A 131 -6.26 -9.61 -14.53
N ALA A 132 -5.53 -9.97 -13.48
CA ALA A 132 -5.92 -11.00 -12.53
C ALA A 132 -5.30 -10.73 -11.17
N GLU A 133 -6.02 -11.01 -10.11
CA GLU A 133 -5.56 -10.95 -8.73
C GLU A 133 -5.26 -12.37 -8.26
N LEU A 134 -3.98 -12.67 -7.96
CA LEU A 134 -3.55 -14.03 -7.59
C LEU A 134 -3.74 -14.33 -6.12
N THR A 135 -3.48 -13.35 -5.27
CA THR A 135 -3.58 -13.48 -3.82
C THR A 135 -4.20 -12.22 -3.25
N SER A 136 -5.24 -12.39 -2.46
CA SER A 136 -5.90 -11.31 -1.74
C SER A 136 -5.91 -11.64 -0.25
N ASN A 137 -5.51 -10.69 0.59
CA ASN A 137 -5.58 -10.80 2.04
C ASN A 137 -6.32 -9.58 2.58
N TYR A 138 -7.57 -9.77 2.98
CA TYR A 138 -8.44 -8.74 3.49
C TYR A 138 -8.91 -9.11 4.89
N SER A 139 -8.62 -8.28 5.89
CA SER A 139 -8.99 -8.54 7.31
C SER A 139 -8.50 -9.89 7.83
N GLY A 140 -7.33 -10.37 7.41
CA GLY A 140 -6.85 -11.70 7.77
C GLY A 140 -7.53 -12.84 7.00
N LEU A 141 -8.47 -12.55 6.09
CA LEU A 141 -9.05 -13.52 5.16
C LEU A 141 -8.21 -13.58 3.90
N THR A 142 -7.50 -14.67 3.72
CA THR A 142 -6.63 -14.90 2.55
C THR A 142 -7.37 -15.74 1.51
N SER A 143 -7.37 -15.27 0.27
CA SER A 143 -7.80 -16.07 -0.88
C SER A 143 -6.68 -16.11 -1.92
N THR A 144 -6.45 -17.30 -2.46
CA THR A 144 -5.45 -17.53 -3.51
C THR A 144 -6.13 -18.20 -4.69
N SER A 145 -6.02 -17.60 -5.86
CA SER A 145 -6.53 -18.21 -7.09
C SER A 145 -5.52 -19.23 -7.60
N THR A 146 -5.89 -20.51 -7.57
CA THR A 146 -5.11 -21.59 -8.19
C THR A 146 -5.55 -21.76 -9.63
N THR A 147 -4.89 -21.09 -10.57
CA THR A 147 -5.00 -21.44 -11.98
C THR A 147 -3.82 -22.31 -12.36
N ASN A 148 -4.11 -23.49 -12.93
CA ASN A 148 -3.13 -24.52 -13.36
C ASN A 148 -2.33 -24.12 -14.61
N GLU A 149 -2.43 -22.91 -15.08
CA GLU A 149 -1.62 -22.37 -16.15
C GLU A 149 -0.55 -21.45 -15.52
N SER A 150 0.67 -21.48 -16.04
CA SER A 150 1.84 -20.67 -15.62
C SER A 150 1.38 -19.37 -15.00
N ASN A 151 1.51 -19.25 -13.66
CA ASN A 151 0.82 -18.27 -12.81
C ASN A 151 0.69 -16.94 -13.52
N PRO A 152 -0.52 -16.51 -13.94
CA PRO A 152 -0.69 -15.24 -14.59
C PRO A 152 -0.19 -14.17 -13.60
N GLY A 153 0.92 -13.55 -13.93
CA GLY A 153 1.58 -12.62 -13.04
C GLY A 153 3.01 -13.00 -12.65
N ASP A 154 3.53 -14.17 -13.04
CA ASP A 154 4.96 -14.41 -13.00
C ASP A 154 5.65 -13.56 -14.06
N SER A 155 6.78 -12.94 -13.68
CA SER A 155 7.65 -12.31 -14.66
C SER A 155 8.26 -13.41 -15.52
N ASP A 156 7.62 -13.71 -16.61
CA ASP A 156 8.18 -14.57 -17.65
C ASP A 156 9.08 -13.74 -18.59
N SER A 157 9.68 -14.39 -19.56
CA SER A 157 10.56 -13.75 -20.54
C SER A 157 9.86 -12.70 -21.42
N THR A 158 8.54 -12.55 -21.31
CA THR A 158 7.74 -11.60 -22.09
C THR A 158 7.43 -10.32 -21.32
N ASN A 159 7.61 -10.32 -19.98
CA ASN A 159 7.38 -9.17 -19.13
C ASN A 159 8.69 -8.43 -18.84
N GLU A 160 8.75 -7.16 -19.18
CA GLU A 160 9.96 -6.34 -18.97
C GLU A 160 10.08 -5.78 -17.56
N TYR A 161 8.95 -5.58 -16.86
CA TYR A 161 8.92 -4.90 -15.56
C TYR A 161 7.89 -5.51 -14.60
N ILE A 162 8.19 -5.37 -13.31
CA ILE A 162 7.27 -5.64 -12.20
C ILE A 162 6.88 -4.30 -11.60
N ALA A 163 5.59 -3.96 -11.58
CA ALA A 163 5.11 -2.75 -10.93
C ALA A 163 4.52 -3.07 -9.56
N ILE A 164 4.86 -2.26 -8.57
CA ILE A 164 4.38 -2.35 -7.19
C ILE A 164 3.74 -1.01 -6.82
N THR A 165 2.53 -1.05 -6.29
CA THR A 165 1.86 0.12 -5.71
C THR A 165 1.67 -0.10 -4.22
N ILE A 166 2.12 0.85 -3.41
CA ILE A 166 1.88 0.93 -1.97
C ILE A 166 0.96 2.12 -1.73
N LEU A 167 -0.23 1.86 -1.20
CA LEU A 167 -1.20 2.89 -0.84
C LEU A 167 -1.35 2.93 0.68
N VAL A 168 -1.05 4.08 1.28
CA VAL A 168 -1.03 4.25 2.73
C VAL A 168 -1.95 5.38 3.15
N ALA A 169 -2.74 5.16 4.21
CA ALA A 169 -3.44 6.19 4.96
C ALA A 169 -2.84 6.30 6.37
N ALA A 170 -2.42 7.50 6.76
CA ALA A 170 -1.78 7.74 8.05
C ALA A 170 -2.30 9.02 8.73
N LYS A 171 -2.33 9.01 10.08
CA LYS A 171 -2.71 10.17 10.89
C LYS A 171 -1.65 11.27 10.86
N LYS A 172 -0.38 10.87 10.70
CA LYS A 172 0.76 11.79 10.64
C LYS A 172 0.78 12.55 9.33
N ASP A 173 1.06 13.85 9.36
CA ASP A 173 1.32 14.63 8.14
C ASP A 173 2.63 14.14 7.51
N LEU A 174 2.51 13.46 6.37
CA LEU A 174 3.63 12.91 5.63
C LEU A 174 3.73 13.64 4.29
N ARG A 175 4.82 14.37 4.11
CA ARG A 175 5.12 15.07 2.86
C ARG A 175 6.29 14.40 2.20
N LEU A 176 6.03 13.74 1.10
CA LEU A 176 7.04 13.14 0.24
C LEU A 176 7.17 13.99 -1.02
N ASN A 177 8.40 14.24 -1.43
CA ASN A 177 8.65 14.95 -2.68
C ASN A 177 8.42 13.98 -3.85
N ASN A 178 7.66 14.44 -4.84
CA ASN A 178 7.49 13.70 -6.09
C ASN A 178 8.73 13.89 -6.97
N SER A 179 9.73 13.06 -6.76
CA SER A 179 10.94 13.07 -7.56
C SER A 179 11.45 11.65 -7.76
N ALA A 180 12.10 11.42 -8.88
CA ALA A 180 12.47 10.09 -9.38
C ALA A 180 13.95 9.73 -9.15
N THR A 181 14.66 10.41 -8.23
CA THR A 181 16.04 10.03 -7.92
C THR A 181 16.09 8.88 -6.93
N ASN A 182 17.13 8.04 -7.02
CA ASN A 182 17.31 6.89 -6.10
C ASN A 182 17.37 7.32 -4.64
N GLU A 183 17.93 8.49 -4.33
CA GLU A 183 17.99 9.04 -2.98
C GLU A 183 16.59 9.34 -2.44
N GLN A 184 15.73 9.91 -3.27
CA GLN A 184 14.36 10.29 -2.89
C GLN A 184 13.45 9.07 -2.80
N ILE A 185 13.63 8.07 -3.67
CA ILE A 185 12.97 6.76 -3.53
C ILE A 185 13.37 6.12 -2.19
N THR A 186 14.67 6.13 -1.88
CA THR A 186 15.20 5.61 -0.62
C THR A 186 14.60 6.32 0.59
N GLU A 187 14.53 7.65 0.56
CA GLU A 187 13.95 8.46 1.63
C GLU A 187 12.45 8.16 1.80
N ALA A 188 11.70 8.10 0.70
CA ALA A 188 10.28 7.77 0.72
C ALA A 188 10.01 6.40 1.32
N LEU A 189 10.76 5.38 0.90
CA LEU A 189 10.64 4.03 1.45
C LEU A 189 10.98 3.96 2.94
N ARG A 190 12.01 4.70 3.39
CA ARG A 190 12.36 4.81 4.81
C ARG A 190 11.26 5.48 5.62
N LEU A 191 10.69 6.58 5.10
CA LEU A 191 9.59 7.29 5.75
C LEU A 191 8.35 6.39 5.86
N LEU A 192 7.97 5.70 4.78
CA LEU A 192 6.85 4.75 4.80
C LEU A 192 7.09 3.62 5.81
N GLY A 193 8.28 3.00 5.82
CA GLY A 193 8.64 1.95 6.77
C GLY A 193 8.74 2.41 8.22
N SER A 194 8.85 3.72 8.48
CA SER A 194 8.90 4.30 9.83
C SER A 194 7.54 4.63 10.43
N ILE A 195 6.44 4.48 9.67
CA ILE A 195 5.10 4.76 10.17
C ILE A 195 4.76 3.79 11.29
N SER A 196 4.36 4.35 12.45
CA SER A 196 3.97 3.54 13.60
C SER A 196 2.61 2.89 13.41
N SER A 197 2.34 1.80 14.13
CA SER A 197 1.01 1.16 14.13
C SER A 197 -0.10 2.06 14.66
N SER A 198 0.23 3.03 15.52
CA SER A 198 -0.72 4.02 16.04
C SER A 198 -1.10 5.10 15.01
N ASP A 199 -0.19 5.38 14.06
CA ASP A 199 -0.40 6.36 13.02
C ASP A 199 -0.96 5.74 11.73
N LEU A 200 -0.69 4.46 11.48
CA LEU A 200 -1.16 3.75 10.30
C LEU A 200 -2.67 3.47 10.43
N ILE A 201 -3.45 3.93 9.45
CA ILE A 201 -4.90 3.74 9.40
C ILE A 201 -5.24 2.62 8.41
N ALA A 202 -4.61 2.64 7.24
CA ALA A 202 -4.84 1.65 6.18
C ALA A 202 -3.58 1.47 5.31
N LEU A 203 -3.48 0.29 4.68
CA LEU A 203 -2.43 -0.10 3.75
C LEU A 203 -3.06 -0.84 2.57
#